data_c89f69ef012cf1f4d4b75b6aa4cf54db
#
_entry.id   c89f69ef012cf1f4d4b75b6aa4cf54db
#
_cell.length_a   1.000
_cell.length_b   1.000
_cell.length_c   1.000
_cell.angle_alpha   90.00
_cell.angle_beta   90.00
_cell.angle_gamma   90.00
#
_symmetry.space_group_name_H-M   'P 1'
#
loop_
_entity.id
_entity.type
_entity.pdbx_description
1 polymer ?
#
loop_
_entity_poly.entity_id
_entity_poly.type
_entity_poly.pdbx_seq_one_letter_code
_entity_poly.pdbx_strand_id
1 'polypeptide(L)'
;MTQIVPQADQACIITRYFYYKLPDKQKLMTRPSSFNRDELLSCGHGEMFGPGNARLPIGNMLMMDRILEITEDGGEFGKGEIIAELDINPDLWFFGCHFEEDPVMPGCLGLDAMWQIVGFFLGWKGNLGRGRALGCGEVKFFGQVLPTAKKVTYRIQLKRVIERKLVMGIADGSMSVDGREIYTAKNLRVGLFTSTDDF
;
A
#
# COMPACT_ATOMS: atom_id res chain seq x y z
N MET A 1 20.84 -18.52 -19.76
CA MET A 1 21.67 -17.42 -19.20
C MET A 1 21.06 -17.05 -17.85
N THR A 2 21.70 -17.43 -16.77
CA THR A 2 21.24 -17.17 -15.42
C THR A 2 21.63 -15.74 -15.06
N GLN A 3 20.65 -14.84 -14.90
CA GLN A 3 20.94 -13.50 -14.39
C GLN A 3 21.39 -13.59 -12.95
N ILE A 4 22.61 -13.17 -12.68
CA ILE A 4 23.17 -13.05 -11.33
C ILE A 4 22.62 -11.74 -10.75
N VAL A 5 21.75 -11.84 -9.77
CA VAL A 5 21.29 -10.67 -8.97
C VAL A 5 22.49 -10.12 -8.20
N PRO A 6 22.73 -8.79 -8.18
CA PRO A 6 23.85 -8.20 -7.46
C PRO A 6 23.80 -8.55 -5.96
N GLN A 7 24.95 -8.89 -5.41
CA GLN A 7 25.12 -9.39 -4.03
C GLN A 7 24.64 -8.41 -2.93
N ALA A 8 24.54 -7.10 -3.23
CA ALA A 8 24.02 -6.08 -2.33
C ALA A 8 22.51 -6.18 -2.08
N ASP A 9 21.73 -6.58 -3.09
CA ASP A 9 20.27 -6.69 -2.97
C ASP A 9 19.85 -7.91 -2.15
N GLN A 10 20.59 -9.01 -2.24
CA GLN A 10 20.32 -10.22 -1.46
C GLN A 10 20.51 -9.99 0.05
N ALA A 11 21.52 -9.22 0.45
CA ALA A 11 21.77 -8.91 1.86
C ALA A 11 20.64 -8.02 2.43
N CYS A 12 20.10 -7.09 1.66
CA CYS A 12 18.99 -6.23 2.05
C CYS A 12 17.69 -7.02 2.26
N ILE A 13 17.36 -7.93 1.34
CA ILE A 13 16.15 -8.79 1.43
C ILE A 13 16.23 -9.72 2.64
N ILE A 14 17.39 -10.36 2.86
CA ILE A 14 17.59 -11.26 4.01
C ILE A 14 17.45 -10.51 5.33
N THR A 15 18.04 -9.31 5.46
CA THR A 15 17.97 -8.50 6.68
C THR A 15 16.52 -8.11 7.00
N ARG A 16 15.72 -7.72 6.00
CA ARG A 16 14.31 -7.34 6.15
C ARG A 16 13.40 -8.54 6.43
N TYR A 17 13.66 -9.70 5.84
CA TYR A 17 12.95 -10.94 6.14
C TYR A 17 13.10 -11.35 7.62
N PHE A 18 14.29 -11.21 8.20
CA PHE A 18 14.54 -11.48 9.61
C PHE A 18 13.90 -10.44 10.53
N TYR A 19 13.70 -9.19 10.10
CA TYR A 19 13.11 -8.14 10.91
C TYR A 19 11.76 -8.54 11.50
N TYR A 20 10.85 -9.07 10.69
CA TYR A 20 9.51 -9.46 11.15
C TYR A 20 9.48 -10.75 11.98
N LYS A 21 10.60 -11.46 12.08
CA LYS A 21 10.79 -12.59 12.98
C LYS A 21 11.48 -12.23 14.29
N LEU A 22 11.90 -10.97 14.46
CA LEU A 22 12.51 -10.52 15.71
C LEU A 22 11.48 -10.34 16.83
N PRO A 23 11.88 -10.48 18.11
CA PRO A 23 11.04 -10.10 19.25
C PRO A 23 10.61 -8.63 19.19
N ASP A 24 9.42 -8.30 19.68
CA ASP A 24 8.79 -6.98 19.54
C ASP A 24 9.66 -5.80 19.98
N LYS A 25 10.48 -5.97 21.02
CA LYS A 25 11.42 -4.92 21.47
C LYS A 25 12.52 -4.58 20.46
N GLN A 26 12.92 -5.51 19.61
CA GLN A 26 13.91 -5.27 18.54
C GLN A 26 13.28 -4.71 17.27
N LYS A 27 12.00 -5.02 17.00
CA LYS A 27 11.25 -4.46 15.89
C LYS A 27 11.04 -2.94 16.00
N LEU A 28 10.89 -2.41 17.21
CA LEU A 28 10.71 -0.97 17.46
C LEU A 28 11.91 -0.11 17.06
N MET A 29 13.12 -0.68 16.98
CA MET A 29 14.35 0.10 16.75
C MET A 29 14.75 0.23 15.26
N THR A 30 14.16 -0.52 14.32
CA THR A 30 14.67 -0.62 12.95
C THR A 30 13.62 -0.92 11.87
N ARG A 31 12.36 -0.49 12.03
CA ARG A 31 11.35 -0.72 10.98
C ARG A 31 11.80 -0.07 9.67
N PRO A 32 11.80 -0.81 8.52
CA PRO A 32 12.10 -0.22 7.23
C PRO A 32 11.12 0.89 6.88
N SER A 33 11.63 2.00 6.33
CA SER A 33 10.84 3.17 5.95
C SER A 33 10.50 3.24 4.46
N SER A 34 10.93 2.25 3.67
CA SER A 34 10.66 2.15 2.23
C SER A 34 10.62 0.69 1.80
N PHE A 35 9.92 0.38 0.69
CA PHE A 35 9.76 -0.98 0.18
C PHE A 35 9.77 -0.96 -1.34
N ASN A 36 10.51 -1.89 -1.95
CA ASN A 36 10.52 -2.13 -3.37
C ASN A 36 9.44 -3.16 -3.79
N ARG A 37 9.32 -3.43 -5.09
CA ARG A 37 8.32 -4.36 -5.66
C ARG A 37 8.41 -5.77 -5.08
N ASP A 38 9.61 -6.32 -4.96
CA ASP A 38 9.80 -7.70 -4.49
C ASP A 38 9.38 -7.83 -3.02
N GLU A 39 9.66 -6.82 -2.21
CA GLU A 39 9.22 -6.78 -0.81
C GLU A 39 7.70 -6.65 -0.69
N LEU A 40 7.04 -5.88 -1.57
CA LEU A 40 5.58 -5.80 -1.61
C LEU A 40 4.96 -7.14 -2.05
N LEU A 41 5.56 -7.84 -3.00
CA LEU A 41 5.15 -9.19 -3.40
C LEU A 41 5.33 -10.20 -2.27
N SER A 42 6.43 -10.13 -1.51
CA SER A 42 6.65 -10.95 -0.31
C SER A 42 5.55 -10.71 0.74
N CYS A 43 5.09 -9.45 0.91
CA CYS A 43 3.90 -9.15 1.71
C CYS A 43 2.65 -9.83 1.15
N GLY A 44 2.45 -9.79 -0.17
CA GLY A 44 1.32 -10.43 -0.85
C GLY A 44 1.30 -11.96 -0.64
N HIS A 45 2.46 -12.60 -0.68
CA HIS A 45 2.62 -14.04 -0.39
C HIS A 45 2.49 -14.38 1.11
N GLY A 46 2.42 -13.36 1.99
CA GLY A 46 2.23 -13.54 3.43
C GLY A 46 3.50 -13.86 4.20
N GLU A 47 4.66 -13.63 3.60
CA GLU A 47 5.97 -13.88 4.20
C GLU A 47 6.40 -12.73 5.12
N MET A 48 5.99 -11.48 4.81
CA MET A 48 6.44 -10.28 5.50
C MET A 48 5.89 -10.17 6.93
N PHE A 49 4.57 -10.25 7.09
CA PHE A 49 3.90 -10.04 8.39
C PHE A 49 3.50 -11.35 9.07
N GLY A 50 3.75 -12.49 8.43
CA GLY A 50 3.46 -13.82 8.92
C GLY A 50 2.03 -14.33 8.60
N PRO A 51 1.76 -15.62 8.86
CA PRO A 51 0.52 -16.25 8.50
C PRO A 51 -0.69 -15.64 9.24
N GLY A 52 -1.80 -15.46 8.52
CA GLY A 52 -3.05 -14.92 9.07
C GLY A 52 -3.08 -13.40 9.26
N ASN A 53 -2.01 -12.69 8.95
CA ASN A 53 -1.90 -11.24 9.07
C ASN A 53 -2.17 -10.51 7.75
N ALA A 54 -2.00 -9.17 7.77
CA ALA A 54 -2.21 -8.32 6.61
C ALA A 54 -1.38 -8.79 5.41
N ARG A 55 -2.01 -8.77 4.24
CA ARG A 55 -1.37 -9.06 2.95
C ARG A 55 -1.78 -8.02 1.93
N LEU A 56 -0.89 -7.70 1.03
CA LEU A 56 -1.24 -7.01 -0.20
C LEU A 56 -1.85 -8.01 -1.19
N PRO A 57 -2.69 -7.58 -2.12
CA PRO A 57 -3.04 -8.41 -3.26
C PRO A 57 -1.81 -8.64 -4.15
N ILE A 58 -1.88 -9.61 -5.05
CA ILE A 58 -0.83 -9.94 -6.02
C ILE A 58 -1.35 -9.78 -7.45
N GLY A 59 -0.45 -9.88 -8.41
CA GLY A 59 -0.78 -9.78 -9.83
C GLY A 59 -1.39 -8.42 -10.18
N ASN A 60 -2.46 -8.45 -10.95
CA ASN A 60 -3.13 -7.25 -11.47
C ASN A 60 -3.76 -6.35 -10.39
N MET A 61 -4.02 -6.90 -9.22
CA MET A 61 -4.62 -6.13 -8.11
C MET A 61 -3.59 -5.46 -7.19
N LEU A 62 -2.30 -5.71 -7.35
CA LEU A 62 -1.27 -4.94 -6.64
C LEU A 62 -1.09 -3.58 -7.33
N MET A 63 -1.69 -2.56 -6.74
CA MET A 63 -1.82 -1.23 -7.35
C MET A 63 -0.69 -0.25 -6.96
N MET A 64 0.49 -0.77 -6.59
CA MET A 64 1.69 0.01 -6.35
C MET A 64 2.94 -0.81 -6.68
N ASP A 65 4.02 -0.15 -7.10
CA ASP A 65 5.31 -0.79 -7.37
C ASP A 65 6.29 -0.62 -6.22
N ARG A 66 6.11 0.43 -5.41
CA ARG A 66 6.99 0.73 -4.27
C ARG A 66 6.34 1.64 -3.25
N ILE A 67 6.81 1.56 -2.03
CA ILE A 67 6.60 2.57 -1.00
C ILE A 67 7.91 3.34 -0.86
N LEU A 68 7.88 4.63 -1.15
CA LEU A 68 9.04 5.51 -1.04
C LEU A 68 9.34 5.88 0.40
N GLU A 69 8.28 6.13 1.15
CA GLU A 69 8.38 6.54 2.54
C GLU A 69 7.18 6.03 3.33
N ILE A 70 7.44 5.57 4.54
CA ILE A 70 6.43 5.23 5.54
C ILE A 70 6.95 5.65 6.92
N THR A 71 6.17 6.46 7.62
CA THR A 71 6.51 6.98 8.95
C THR A 71 5.35 6.79 9.92
N GLU A 72 5.64 6.67 11.22
CA GLU A 72 4.63 6.44 12.27
C GLU A 72 4.08 7.73 12.87
N ASP A 73 4.84 8.80 12.79
CA ASP A 73 4.62 10.10 13.43
C ASP A 73 4.64 11.28 12.44
N GLY A 74 4.83 11.00 11.14
CA GLY A 74 4.82 11.98 10.07
C GLY A 74 3.41 12.40 9.64
N GLY A 75 3.38 13.25 8.60
CA GLY A 75 2.18 13.68 7.92
C GLY A 75 1.40 14.80 8.60
N GLU A 76 0.31 15.22 7.95
CA GLU A 76 -0.51 16.36 8.34
C GLU A 76 -1.06 16.24 9.78
N PHE A 77 -1.38 15.02 10.21
CA PHE A 77 -2.00 14.77 11.52
C PHE A 77 -0.99 14.27 12.56
N GLY A 78 0.30 14.10 12.23
CA GLY A 78 1.32 13.56 13.11
C GLY A 78 1.00 12.14 13.60
N LYS A 79 0.36 11.31 12.76
CA LYS A 79 -0.09 9.95 13.08
C LYS A 79 0.39 8.91 12.08
N GLY A 80 1.22 9.32 11.15
CA GLY A 80 1.82 8.53 10.10
C GLY A 80 1.48 9.03 8.70
N GLU A 81 2.45 8.87 7.82
CA GLU A 81 2.35 9.17 6.40
C GLU A 81 2.92 8.02 5.58
N ILE A 82 2.31 7.79 4.42
CA ILE A 82 2.85 6.85 3.43
C ILE A 82 2.83 7.52 2.07
N ILE A 83 3.96 7.40 1.35
CA ILE A 83 4.09 7.79 -0.04
C ILE A 83 4.42 6.54 -0.85
N ALA A 84 3.54 6.20 -1.79
CA ALA A 84 3.71 5.05 -2.66
C ALA A 84 3.56 5.44 -4.13
N GLU A 85 4.11 4.64 -5.03
CA GLU A 85 4.09 4.90 -6.46
C GLU A 85 3.69 3.67 -7.26
N LEU A 86 3.03 3.93 -8.41
CA LEU A 86 2.77 2.99 -9.48
C LEU A 86 3.33 3.57 -10.79
N ASP A 87 4.20 2.84 -11.47
CA ASP A 87 4.68 3.21 -12.79
C ASP A 87 3.58 2.94 -13.82
N ILE A 88 3.34 3.92 -14.67
CA ILE A 88 2.34 3.82 -15.72
C ILE A 88 3.01 3.54 -17.05
N ASN A 89 2.50 2.55 -17.75
CA ASN A 89 2.86 2.25 -19.13
C ASN A 89 1.58 1.80 -19.88
N PRO A 90 1.55 1.92 -21.22
CA PRO A 90 0.34 1.64 -22.02
C PRO A 90 -0.09 0.16 -22.00
N ASP A 91 0.79 -0.76 -21.59
CA ASP A 91 0.50 -2.21 -21.56
C ASP A 91 -0.16 -2.65 -20.24
N LEU A 92 -0.41 -1.72 -19.29
CA LEU A 92 -1.14 -2.06 -18.07
C LEU A 92 -2.55 -2.57 -18.41
N TRP A 93 -2.91 -3.69 -17.82
CA TRP A 93 -4.09 -4.49 -18.12
C TRP A 93 -5.40 -3.70 -18.22
N PHE A 94 -5.57 -2.69 -17.40
CA PHE A 94 -6.81 -1.91 -17.35
C PHE A 94 -6.97 -0.99 -18.56
N PHE A 95 -5.91 -0.58 -19.24
CA PHE A 95 -6.01 0.22 -20.46
C PHE A 95 -6.57 -0.58 -21.65
N GLY A 96 -6.40 -1.91 -21.67
CA GLY A 96 -6.96 -2.79 -22.70
C GLY A 96 -8.46 -3.06 -22.55
N CYS A 97 -9.08 -2.64 -21.45
CA CYS A 97 -10.49 -2.96 -21.16
C CYS A 97 -11.31 -1.78 -20.60
N HIS A 98 -10.70 -0.64 -20.33
CA HIS A 98 -11.38 0.50 -19.72
C HIS A 98 -10.91 1.84 -20.34
N PHE A 99 -11.45 2.26 -21.49
CA PHE A 99 -12.40 1.62 -22.41
C PHE A 99 -11.71 1.32 -23.74
N GLU A 100 -12.35 0.55 -24.65
CA GLU A 100 -11.74 0.08 -25.90
C GLU A 100 -11.18 1.21 -26.79
N GLU A 101 -11.89 2.32 -26.93
CA GLU A 101 -11.47 3.47 -27.75
C GLU A 101 -11.09 4.70 -26.89
N ASP A 102 -11.19 4.59 -25.55
CA ASP A 102 -10.88 5.66 -24.60
C ASP A 102 -10.17 5.08 -23.37
N PRO A 103 -8.90 4.65 -23.51
CA PRO A 103 -8.17 3.99 -22.43
C PRO A 103 -7.86 4.96 -21.30
N VAL A 104 -8.38 4.64 -20.12
CA VAL A 104 -8.17 5.40 -18.88
C VAL A 104 -8.13 4.43 -17.69
N MET A 105 -7.28 4.71 -16.70
CA MET A 105 -7.26 3.94 -15.46
C MET A 105 -8.61 4.06 -14.72
N PRO A 106 -9.27 2.93 -14.35
CA PRO A 106 -10.46 2.98 -13.52
C PRO A 106 -10.22 3.71 -12.20
N GLY A 107 -11.04 4.70 -11.87
CA GLY A 107 -10.89 5.46 -10.62
C GLY A 107 -10.99 4.60 -9.35
N CYS A 108 -11.77 3.50 -9.41
CA CYS A 108 -11.87 2.55 -8.29
C CYS A 108 -10.53 1.86 -7.96
N LEU A 109 -9.63 1.68 -8.93
CA LEU A 109 -8.30 1.09 -8.68
C LEU A 109 -7.41 2.03 -7.84
N GLY A 110 -7.52 3.35 -8.04
CA GLY A 110 -6.85 4.33 -7.20
C GLY A 110 -7.37 4.31 -5.75
N LEU A 111 -8.67 4.14 -5.57
CA LEU A 111 -9.28 4.00 -4.24
C LEU A 111 -8.83 2.70 -3.57
N ASP A 112 -8.81 1.59 -4.31
CA ASP A 112 -8.35 0.32 -3.79
C ASP A 112 -6.87 0.37 -3.40
N ALA A 113 -6.01 1.01 -4.20
CA ALA A 113 -4.62 1.27 -3.85
C ALA A 113 -4.48 1.98 -2.49
N MET A 114 -5.29 3.01 -2.25
CA MET A 114 -5.25 3.74 -0.98
C MET A 114 -5.63 2.84 0.21
N TRP A 115 -6.64 1.96 0.06
CA TRP A 115 -6.98 0.98 1.10
C TRP A 115 -5.88 -0.06 1.29
N GLN A 116 -5.23 -0.53 0.23
CA GLN A 116 -4.07 -1.43 0.30
C GLN A 116 -2.95 -0.80 1.14
N ILE A 117 -2.63 0.48 0.89
CA ILE A 117 -1.57 1.23 1.59
C ILE A 117 -1.92 1.39 3.08
N VAL A 118 -3.16 1.73 3.42
CA VAL A 118 -3.60 1.81 4.83
C VAL A 118 -3.50 0.44 5.51
N GLY A 119 -3.91 -0.64 4.83
CA GLY A 119 -3.80 -2.00 5.35
C GLY A 119 -2.35 -2.44 5.56
N PHE A 120 -1.47 -2.10 4.63
CA PHE A 120 -0.03 -2.32 4.74
C PHE A 120 0.56 -1.58 5.96
N PHE A 121 0.19 -0.31 6.17
CA PHE A 121 0.63 0.47 7.32
C PHE A 121 0.27 -0.20 8.65
N LEU A 122 -0.95 -0.71 8.78
CA LEU A 122 -1.37 -1.39 10.01
C LEU A 122 -0.54 -2.65 10.28
N GLY A 123 -0.24 -3.45 9.24
CA GLY A 123 0.65 -4.61 9.33
C GLY A 123 2.10 -4.20 9.64
N TRP A 124 2.59 -3.15 9.01
CA TRP A 124 3.92 -2.59 9.24
C TRP A 124 4.10 -2.10 10.69
N LYS A 125 3.07 -1.55 11.30
CA LYS A 125 3.06 -1.23 12.74
C LYS A 125 3.16 -2.45 13.65
N GLY A 126 2.99 -3.65 13.13
CA GLY A 126 3.03 -4.90 13.87
C GLY A 126 1.65 -5.40 14.35
N ASN A 127 0.59 -4.79 13.88
CA ASN A 127 -0.76 -5.25 14.22
C ASN A 127 -1.10 -6.57 13.51
N LEU A 128 -1.83 -7.44 14.20
CA LEU A 128 -2.23 -8.75 13.72
C LEU A 128 -3.62 -8.73 13.09
N GLY A 129 -3.85 -9.65 12.15
CA GLY A 129 -5.14 -9.87 11.52
C GLY A 129 -5.16 -9.58 10.02
N ARG A 130 -6.22 -10.05 9.35
CA ARG A 130 -6.43 -9.90 7.91
C ARG A 130 -7.08 -8.55 7.59
N GLY A 131 -6.53 -7.82 6.62
CA GLY A 131 -7.03 -6.51 6.20
C GLY A 131 -8.37 -6.59 5.48
N ARG A 132 -9.29 -5.67 5.81
CA ARG A 132 -10.54 -5.44 5.08
C ARG A 132 -10.78 -3.95 4.95
N ALA A 133 -11.14 -3.51 3.74
CA ALA A 133 -11.65 -2.17 3.50
C ALA A 133 -13.04 -2.06 4.14
N LEU A 134 -13.27 -1.00 4.93
CA LEU A 134 -14.51 -0.78 5.66
C LEU A 134 -15.33 0.38 5.09
N GLY A 135 -14.73 1.20 4.25
CA GLY A 135 -15.42 2.31 3.58
C GLY A 135 -14.56 3.54 3.40
N CYS A 136 -15.18 4.55 2.82
CA CYS A 136 -14.64 5.87 2.60
C CYS A 136 -15.74 6.90 2.87
N GLY A 137 -15.40 8.06 3.40
CA GLY A 137 -16.38 9.11 3.68
C GLY A 137 -16.72 9.93 2.44
N GLU A 138 -15.70 10.33 1.68
CA GLU A 138 -15.84 11.13 0.46
C GLU A 138 -14.75 10.74 -0.53
N VAL A 139 -15.10 10.70 -1.81
CA VAL A 139 -14.15 10.53 -2.91
C VAL A 139 -14.45 11.62 -3.96
N LYS A 140 -13.39 12.29 -4.42
CA LYS A 140 -13.47 13.29 -5.49
C LYS A 140 -12.46 12.99 -6.57
N PHE A 141 -12.95 12.90 -7.82
CA PHE A 141 -12.14 12.78 -9.03
C PHE A 141 -12.17 14.12 -9.77
N PHE A 142 -11.02 14.64 -10.13
CA PHE A 142 -10.89 15.88 -10.92
C PHE A 142 -9.79 15.81 -11.98
N GLY A 143 -9.36 14.59 -12.29
CA GLY A 143 -8.45 14.26 -13.37
C GLY A 143 -8.48 12.77 -13.68
N GLN A 144 -7.64 12.35 -14.59
CA GLN A 144 -7.57 10.98 -15.10
C GLN A 144 -6.12 10.54 -15.32
N VAL A 145 -5.88 9.22 -15.35
CA VAL A 145 -4.59 8.61 -15.71
C VAL A 145 -4.72 8.00 -17.09
N LEU A 146 -4.00 8.53 -18.05
CA LEU A 146 -3.95 8.08 -19.43
C LEU A 146 -2.75 7.16 -19.69
N PRO A 147 -2.74 6.34 -20.76
CA PRO A 147 -1.60 5.49 -21.13
C PRO A 147 -0.29 6.27 -21.37
N THR A 148 -0.38 7.57 -21.65
CA THR A 148 0.76 8.47 -21.87
C THR A 148 1.38 9.01 -20.59
N ALA A 149 0.75 8.80 -19.43
CA ALA A 149 1.30 9.15 -18.13
C ALA A 149 2.54 8.27 -17.83
N LYS A 150 3.36 8.74 -16.92
CA LYS A 150 4.57 8.02 -16.49
C LYS A 150 4.40 7.38 -15.12
N LYS A 151 3.70 8.09 -14.22
CA LYS A 151 3.65 7.68 -12.82
C LYS A 151 2.45 8.22 -12.09
N VAL A 152 1.89 7.36 -11.25
CA VAL A 152 0.94 7.74 -10.19
C VAL A 152 1.67 7.75 -8.85
N THR A 153 1.42 8.79 -8.04
CA THR A 153 1.89 8.87 -6.66
C THR A 153 0.69 8.93 -5.72
N TYR A 154 0.67 8.03 -4.75
CA TYR A 154 -0.30 8.01 -3.65
C TYR A 154 0.33 8.63 -2.41
N ARG A 155 -0.40 9.52 -1.74
CA ARG A 155 -0.03 10.06 -0.43
C ARG A 155 -1.15 9.77 0.55
N ILE A 156 -0.85 9.04 1.60
CA ILE A 156 -1.80 8.66 2.65
C ILE A 156 -1.41 9.32 3.96
N GLN A 157 -2.36 10.01 4.58
CA GLN A 157 -2.21 10.73 5.83
C GLN A 157 -3.05 10.05 6.92
N LEU A 158 -2.41 9.37 7.85
CA LEU A 158 -3.12 8.72 8.96
C LEU A 158 -3.69 9.77 9.91
N LYS A 159 -5.02 9.75 10.09
CA LYS A 159 -5.75 10.60 11.05
C LYS A 159 -5.83 9.94 12.41
N ARG A 160 -6.02 8.62 12.42
CA ARG A 160 -6.21 7.85 13.64
C ARG A 160 -5.88 6.38 13.40
N VAL A 161 -5.19 5.78 14.35
CA VAL A 161 -5.04 4.33 14.47
C VAL A 161 -5.70 3.91 15.79
N ILE A 162 -6.62 2.96 15.73
CA ILE A 162 -7.31 2.37 16.86
C ILE A 162 -6.72 0.97 17.05
N GLU A 163 -6.09 0.73 18.19
CA GLU A 163 -5.43 -0.54 18.53
C GLU A 163 -6.10 -1.10 19.80
N ARG A 164 -7.30 -1.68 19.62
CA ARG A 164 -8.10 -2.30 20.69
C ARG A 164 -8.56 -3.69 20.21
N LYS A 165 -9.74 -4.14 20.63
CA LYS A 165 -10.37 -5.37 20.15
C LYS A 165 -10.48 -5.42 18.62
N LEU A 166 -10.75 -4.29 17.99
CA LEU A 166 -10.65 -4.06 16.56
C LEU A 166 -9.47 -3.12 16.29
N VAL A 167 -8.54 -3.55 15.45
CA VAL A 167 -7.50 -2.67 14.90
C VAL A 167 -8.06 -1.98 13.67
N MET A 168 -8.02 -0.64 13.63
CA MET A 168 -8.55 0.13 12.50
C MET A 168 -7.72 1.37 12.23
N GLY A 169 -7.36 1.56 10.97
CA GLY A 169 -6.79 2.80 10.44
C GLY A 169 -7.85 3.69 9.83
N ILE A 170 -7.79 4.99 10.13
CA ILE A 170 -8.56 6.04 9.46
C ILE A 170 -7.59 7.02 8.85
N ALA A 171 -7.70 7.27 7.54
CA ALA A 171 -6.77 8.10 6.80
C ALA A 171 -7.48 9.00 5.78
N ASP A 172 -6.83 10.07 5.39
CA ASP A 172 -7.12 10.79 4.16
C ASP A 172 -6.06 10.40 3.12
N GLY A 173 -6.44 10.39 1.85
CA GLY A 173 -5.55 10.06 0.75
C GLY A 173 -5.68 11.04 -0.40
N SER A 174 -4.58 11.23 -1.12
CA SER A 174 -4.57 11.89 -2.41
C SER A 174 -3.77 11.08 -3.43
N MET A 175 -4.09 11.26 -4.70
CA MET A 175 -3.43 10.64 -5.84
C MET A 175 -3.05 11.70 -6.86
N SER A 176 -1.81 11.68 -7.28
CA SER A 176 -1.28 12.55 -8.33
C SER A 176 -0.81 11.73 -9.51
N VAL A 177 -0.97 12.27 -10.71
CA VAL A 177 -0.37 11.76 -11.95
C VAL A 177 0.67 12.76 -12.45
N ASP A 178 1.89 12.31 -12.64
CA ASP A 178 3.05 13.11 -13.08
C ASP A 178 3.19 14.43 -12.28
N GLY A 179 2.92 14.36 -10.96
CA GLY A 179 3.00 15.49 -10.02
C GLY A 179 1.74 16.35 -9.91
N ARG A 180 0.72 16.15 -10.77
CA ARG A 180 -0.56 16.85 -10.67
C ARG A 180 -1.56 16.04 -9.86
N GLU A 181 -2.07 16.58 -8.76
CA GLU A 181 -3.15 15.95 -8.00
C GLU A 181 -4.43 15.84 -8.84
N ILE A 182 -5.03 14.68 -8.85
CA ILE A 182 -6.22 14.34 -9.64
C ILE A 182 -7.33 13.67 -8.85
N TYR A 183 -7.10 13.37 -7.56
CA TYR A 183 -7.98 12.53 -6.80
C TYR A 183 -7.77 12.73 -5.30
N THR A 184 -8.85 12.83 -4.54
CA THR A 184 -8.81 12.80 -3.08
C THR A 184 -9.83 11.83 -2.51
N ALA A 185 -9.47 11.21 -1.38
CA ALA A 185 -10.35 10.35 -0.59
C ALA A 185 -10.27 10.76 0.88
N LYS A 186 -11.40 10.95 1.53
CA LYS A 186 -11.49 11.34 2.93
C LYS A 186 -12.04 10.21 3.79
N ASN A 187 -11.48 10.05 4.98
CA ASN A 187 -11.89 9.04 5.95
C ASN A 187 -11.90 7.61 5.36
N LEU A 188 -10.84 7.26 4.65
CA LEU A 188 -10.54 5.87 4.30
C LEU A 188 -10.48 5.04 5.59
N ARG A 189 -11.18 3.91 5.62
CA ARG A 189 -11.20 3.02 6.78
C ARG A 189 -10.78 1.62 6.38
N VAL A 190 -9.81 1.09 7.11
CA VAL A 190 -9.35 -0.30 6.97
C VAL A 190 -9.27 -0.91 8.36
N GLY A 191 -9.82 -2.11 8.51
CA GLY A 191 -9.72 -2.89 9.74
C GLY A 191 -8.84 -4.13 9.56
N LEU A 192 -8.20 -4.59 10.64
CA LEU A 192 -7.57 -5.89 10.73
C LEU A 192 -8.41 -6.82 11.62
N PHE A 193 -8.72 -8.01 11.10
CA PHE A 193 -9.59 -8.98 11.74
C PHE A 193 -8.83 -10.29 12.01
N THR A 194 -8.86 -10.76 13.24
CA THR A 194 -8.26 -12.06 13.63
C THR A 194 -9.12 -13.25 13.19
N SER A 195 -10.47 -13.07 13.11
CA SER A 195 -11.40 -13.93 12.39
C SER A 195 -12.19 -13.11 11.37
N THR A 196 -12.48 -13.71 10.22
CA THR A 196 -13.26 -13.11 9.14
C THR A 196 -14.53 -13.93 8.85
N ASP A 197 -14.91 -14.83 9.76
CA ASP A 197 -16.02 -15.77 9.54
C ASP A 197 -17.39 -15.07 9.56
N ASP A 198 -17.48 -13.92 10.25
CA ASP A 198 -18.69 -13.10 10.38
C ASP A 198 -18.62 -11.79 9.57
N PHE A 199 -17.74 -11.70 8.58
CA PHE A 199 -17.52 -10.48 7.78
C PHE A 199 -18.18 -10.57 6.42
#